data_38c247eff66f31d0d7062c6469d1a141
#
_entry.id   38c247eff66f31d0d7062c6469d1a141
#
_cell.length_a   1.000
_cell.length_b   1.000
_cell.length_c   1.000
_cell.angle_alpha   90.00
_cell.angle_beta   90.00
_cell.angle_gamma   90.00
#
_symmetry.space_group_name_H-M   'P 1'
#
loop_
_entity.id
_entity.type
_entity.pdbx_description
1 polymer ?
#
loop_
_entity_poly.entity_id
_entity_poly.type
_entity_poly.pdbx_seq_one_letter_code
_entity_poly.pdbx_strand_id
1 'polypeptide(L)'
;TLLFILITKGKAPAYLGSSFAFLAPAGIVIEKWGYSYALGGFVAVGFLGCVLALIIRKFGSKWIDVVLPPAAMGPVVALIGLELAGTAASNAGLTASSIDPKNVIVFLVTLLTAVLGSVLFRKFFAVIPILIAIIAGYIAALLCGIVDFSKVASASFFALPNFSTPKFKWEAIVIILPVILVIASEHIGHQIVTSKIVGRDLLKDPGLHRSLFADNFSTMISGFIGSVPTTTYGENIGVMAMTKVYSVYVIAGAAVLSIICSFIGKMTTLISTIPGPVIGGISFLLYGMIGTSGIRILVDSQVDYAR
;
A
#
# COMPACT_ATOMS: atom_id res chain seq x y z
N THR A 1 5.14 0.06 11.18
CA THR A 1 6.36 -0.77 11.18
C THR A 1 6.91 -1.01 12.58
N LEU A 2 7.24 0.01 13.39
CA LEU A 2 7.84 -0.18 14.74
C LEU A 2 6.91 -0.96 15.68
N LEU A 3 5.60 -0.65 15.70
CA LEU A 3 4.59 -1.40 16.45
C LEU A 3 4.52 -2.86 15.98
N PHE A 4 4.61 -3.09 14.68
CA PHE A 4 4.62 -4.44 14.12
C PHE A 4 5.82 -5.26 14.63
N ILE A 5 7.01 -4.67 14.58
CA ILE A 5 8.23 -5.31 15.10
C ILE A 5 8.11 -5.62 16.60
N LEU A 6 7.56 -4.69 17.39
CA LEU A 6 7.36 -4.88 18.83
C LEU A 6 6.40 -6.04 19.11
N ILE A 7 5.22 -6.06 18.48
CA ILE A 7 4.17 -7.06 18.70
C ILE A 7 4.62 -8.44 18.22
N THR A 8 5.36 -8.50 17.09
CA THR A 8 5.94 -9.75 16.58
C THR A 8 7.23 -10.16 17.26
N LYS A 9 7.64 -9.46 18.33
CA LYS A 9 8.84 -9.72 19.13
C LYS A 9 10.13 -9.72 18.29
N GLY A 10 10.22 -8.88 17.27
CA GLY A 10 11.37 -8.80 16.38
C GLY A 10 11.59 -10.04 15.51
N LYS A 11 10.59 -10.92 15.39
CA LYS A 11 10.76 -12.19 14.66
C LYS A 11 10.33 -12.14 13.20
N ALA A 12 9.40 -11.26 12.84
CA ALA A 12 8.90 -11.11 11.49
C ALA A 12 9.44 -9.82 10.84
N PRO A 13 10.30 -9.91 9.83
CA PRO A 13 10.76 -8.75 9.10
C PRO A 13 9.66 -8.31 8.12
N ALA A 14 9.06 -7.14 8.37
CA ALA A 14 8.11 -6.53 7.45
C ALA A 14 8.12 -5.01 7.63
N TYR A 15 8.09 -4.28 6.51
CA TYR A 15 7.85 -2.86 6.49
C TYR A 15 6.39 -2.61 6.16
N LEU A 16 5.73 -1.77 6.96
CA LEU A 16 4.33 -1.39 6.75
C LEU A 16 4.27 0.02 6.13
N GLY A 17 3.47 0.14 5.11
CA GLY A 17 3.17 1.41 4.48
C GLY A 17 1.67 1.54 4.17
N SER A 18 1.28 2.53 3.36
CA SER A 18 -0.12 2.78 3.01
C SER A 18 -0.74 1.62 2.24
N SER A 19 -1.97 1.22 2.62
CA SER A 19 -2.69 0.14 1.95
C SER A 19 -3.51 0.66 0.77
N PHE A 20 -3.23 0.11 -0.42
CA PHE A 20 -3.99 0.42 -1.64
C PHE A 20 -5.42 -0.15 -1.63
N ALA A 21 -5.68 -1.20 -0.86
CA ALA A 21 -7.01 -1.82 -0.76
C ALA A 21 -8.09 -0.85 -0.25
N PHE A 22 -7.68 0.19 0.49
CA PHE A 22 -8.61 1.20 0.98
C PHE A 22 -8.91 2.33 -0.01
N LEU A 23 -8.16 2.49 -1.10
CA LEU A 23 -8.27 3.67 -1.95
C LEU A 23 -9.67 3.86 -2.53
N ALA A 24 -10.26 2.83 -3.13
CA ALA A 24 -11.58 2.92 -3.74
C ALA A 24 -12.68 3.20 -2.68
N PRO A 25 -12.84 2.40 -1.62
CA PRO A 25 -13.88 2.65 -0.63
C PRO A 25 -13.64 3.93 0.18
N ALA A 26 -12.40 4.29 0.47
CA ALA A 26 -12.08 5.56 1.11
C ALA A 26 -12.40 6.75 0.20
N GLY A 27 -12.12 6.65 -1.10
CA GLY A 27 -12.48 7.67 -2.08
C GLY A 27 -13.98 8.00 -2.05
N ILE A 28 -14.83 6.98 -2.09
CA ILE A 28 -16.30 7.12 -2.00
C ILE A 28 -16.72 7.83 -0.70
N VAL A 29 -16.10 7.47 0.43
CA VAL A 29 -16.42 8.06 1.74
C VAL A 29 -15.94 9.50 1.81
N ILE A 30 -14.73 9.79 1.31
CA ILE A 30 -14.14 11.13 1.31
C ILE A 30 -14.98 12.09 0.46
N GLU A 31 -15.43 11.66 -0.70
CA GLU A 31 -16.26 12.45 -1.60
C GLU A 31 -17.62 12.81 -0.96
N LYS A 32 -18.25 11.82 -0.28
CA LYS A 32 -19.58 12.01 0.31
C LYS A 32 -19.58 12.77 1.64
N TRP A 33 -18.58 12.54 2.50
CA TRP A 33 -18.62 13.02 3.89
C TRP A 33 -17.31 13.64 4.37
N GLY A 34 -16.23 13.50 3.61
CA GLY A 34 -14.93 14.05 3.95
C GLY A 34 -13.99 13.05 4.64
N TYR A 35 -12.70 13.44 4.71
CA TYR A 35 -11.62 12.59 5.17
C TYR A 35 -11.77 12.07 6.61
N SER A 36 -12.28 12.88 7.53
CA SER A 36 -12.48 12.47 8.94
C SER A 36 -13.39 11.24 9.09
N TYR A 37 -14.36 11.07 8.20
CA TYR A 37 -15.25 9.89 8.22
C TYR A 37 -14.55 8.65 7.63
N ALA A 38 -13.66 8.83 6.67
CA ALA A 38 -12.81 7.74 6.20
C ALA A 38 -11.87 7.25 7.31
N LEU A 39 -11.30 8.17 8.11
CA LEU A 39 -10.51 7.83 9.29
C LEU A 39 -11.30 6.96 10.28
N GLY A 40 -12.57 7.29 10.52
CA GLY A 40 -13.46 6.46 11.35
C GLY A 40 -13.66 5.05 10.80
N GLY A 41 -13.77 4.92 9.48
CA GLY A 41 -13.79 3.63 8.80
C GLY A 41 -12.49 2.84 8.97
N PHE A 42 -11.33 3.50 8.86
CA PHE A 42 -10.02 2.86 9.07
C PHE A 42 -9.86 2.35 10.50
N VAL A 43 -10.28 3.13 11.49
CA VAL A 43 -10.29 2.71 12.91
C VAL A 43 -11.18 1.47 13.09
N ALA A 44 -12.38 1.47 12.52
CA ALA A 44 -13.33 0.37 12.64
C ALA A 44 -12.79 -0.91 12.00
N VAL A 45 -12.23 -0.84 10.78
CA VAL A 45 -11.62 -1.98 10.10
C VAL A 45 -10.40 -2.48 10.87
N GLY A 46 -9.52 -1.59 11.34
CA GLY A 46 -8.37 -1.96 12.15
C GLY A 46 -8.77 -2.66 13.45
N PHE A 47 -9.80 -2.17 14.13
CA PHE A 47 -10.34 -2.80 15.34
C PHE A 47 -10.88 -4.21 15.05
N LEU A 48 -11.72 -4.36 14.02
CA LEU A 48 -12.27 -5.66 13.64
C LEU A 48 -11.20 -6.62 13.15
N GLY A 49 -10.16 -6.13 12.48
CA GLY A 49 -8.99 -6.94 12.12
C GLY A 49 -8.20 -7.43 13.34
N CYS A 50 -8.10 -6.62 14.39
CA CYS A 50 -7.55 -7.07 15.67
C CYS A 50 -8.42 -8.18 16.30
N VAL A 51 -9.75 -8.05 16.26
CA VAL A 51 -10.68 -9.10 16.72
C VAL A 51 -10.50 -10.38 15.91
N LEU A 52 -10.41 -10.27 14.58
CA LEU A 52 -10.14 -11.40 13.70
C LEU A 52 -8.83 -12.12 14.07
N ALA A 53 -7.76 -11.37 14.34
CA ALA A 53 -6.49 -11.92 14.77
C ALA A 53 -6.61 -12.68 16.12
N LEU A 54 -7.42 -12.19 17.05
CA LEU A 54 -7.71 -12.89 18.32
C LEU A 54 -8.53 -14.16 18.10
N ILE A 55 -9.47 -14.16 17.15
CA ILE A 55 -10.22 -15.36 16.76
C ILE A 55 -9.25 -16.41 16.19
N ILE A 56 -8.34 -16.01 15.30
CA ILE A 56 -7.29 -16.88 14.75
C ILE A 56 -6.40 -17.45 15.87
N ARG A 57 -6.07 -16.65 16.88
CA ARG A 57 -5.31 -17.13 18.03
C ARG A 57 -6.01 -18.27 18.76
N LYS A 58 -7.34 -18.17 18.90
CA LYS A 58 -8.15 -19.15 19.66
C LYS A 58 -8.49 -20.40 18.87
N PHE A 59 -8.86 -20.24 17.59
CA PHE A 59 -9.42 -21.31 16.76
C PHE A 59 -8.45 -21.79 15.66
N GLY A 60 -7.28 -21.18 15.53
CA GLY A 60 -6.35 -21.44 14.43
C GLY A 60 -6.75 -20.73 13.15
N SER A 61 -6.04 -21.02 12.05
CA SER A 61 -6.23 -20.37 10.73
C SER A 61 -6.97 -21.22 9.71
N LYS A 62 -7.17 -22.52 9.97
CA LYS A 62 -7.75 -23.47 8.96
C LYS A 62 -9.15 -23.10 8.48
N TRP A 63 -9.96 -22.45 9.31
CA TRP A 63 -11.31 -22.00 8.94
C TRP A 63 -11.29 -20.86 7.94
N ILE A 64 -10.17 -20.14 7.82
CA ILE A 64 -10.02 -19.02 6.88
C ILE A 64 -10.15 -19.52 5.44
N ASP A 65 -9.54 -20.66 5.11
CA ASP A 65 -9.61 -21.24 3.77
C ASP A 65 -11.03 -21.60 3.36
N VAL A 66 -11.92 -21.83 4.35
CA VAL A 66 -13.35 -22.11 4.13
C VAL A 66 -14.16 -20.82 3.96
N VAL A 67 -13.85 -19.80 4.77
CA VAL A 67 -14.59 -18.51 4.76
C VAL A 67 -14.09 -17.60 3.63
N LEU A 68 -12.81 -17.67 3.31
CA LEU A 68 -12.14 -16.88 2.28
C LEU A 68 -11.45 -17.81 1.26
N PRO A 69 -12.25 -18.62 0.51
CA PRO A 69 -11.67 -19.53 -0.47
C PRO A 69 -10.95 -18.73 -1.57
N PRO A 70 -9.84 -19.26 -2.12
CA PRO A 70 -9.11 -18.63 -3.22
C PRO A 70 -9.99 -18.25 -4.41
N ALA A 71 -11.02 -19.06 -4.69
CA ALA A 71 -12.02 -18.81 -5.73
C ALA A 71 -12.81 -17.51 -5.53
N ALA A 72 -13.00 -17.06 -4.29
CA ALA A 72 -13.65 -15.79 -3.97
C ALA A 72 -12.62 -14.66 -3.89
N MET A 73 -11.48 -14.92 -3.25
CA MET A 73 -10.47 -13.87 -2.97
C MET A 73 -9.69 -13.44 -4.21
N GLY A 74 -9.37 -14.38 -5.11
CA GLY A 74 -8.67 -14.07 -6.35
C GLY A 74 -9.41 -13.01 -7.19
N PRO A 75 -10.69 -13.22 -7.53
CA PRO A 75 -11.49 -12.23 -8.25
C PRO A 75 -11.60 -10.89 -7.52
N VAL A 76 -11.81 -10.90 -6.21
CA VAL A 76 -11.91 -9.65 -5.41
C VAL A 76 -10.63 -8.82 -5.54
N VAL A 77 -9.47 -9.43 -5.35
CA VAL A 77 -8.17 -8.73 -5.49
C VAL A 77 -7.94 -8.26 -6.93
N ALA A 78 -8.29 -9.10 -7.93
CA ALA A 78 -8.16 -8.73 -9.34
C ALA A 78 -9.04 -7.52 -9.70
N LEU A 79 -10.29 -7.52 -9.25
CA LEU A 79 -11.23 -6.42 -9.48
C LEU A 79 -10.78 -5.11 -8.82
N ILE A 80 -10.18 -5.16 -7.62
CA ILE A 80 -9.62 -3.98 -6.98
C ILE A 80 -8.55 -3.34 -7.86
N GLY A 81 -7.62 -4.15 -8.39
CA GLY A 81 -6.58 -3.63 -9.29
C GLY A 81 -7.16 -2.99 -10.56
N LEU A 82 -8.17 -3.62 -11.15
CA LEU A 82 -8.85 -3.12 -12.35
C LEU A 82 -9.65 -1.84 -12.09
N GLU A 83 -10.37 -1.76 -10.98
CA GLU A 83 -11.13 -0.57 -10.59
C GLU A 83 -10.22 0.64 -10.38
N LEU A 84 -9.09 0.42 -9.72
CA LEU A 84 -8.09 1.47 -9.46
C LEU A 84 -7.39 1.96 -10.74
N ALA A 85 -7.41 1.20 -11.84
CA ALA A 85 -6.86 1.64 -13.13
C ALA A 85 -7.54 2.91 -13.64
N GLY A 86 -8.85 3.07 -13.41
CA GLY A 86 -9.58 4.30 -13.70
C GLY A 86 -9.04 5.52 -12.94
N THR A 87 -8.71 5.33 -11.66
CA THR A 87 -8.09 6.38 -10.83
C THR A 87 -6.70 6.76 -11.34
N ALA A 88 -5.89 5.79 -11.75
CA ALA A 88 -4.57 6.06 -12.35
C ALA A 88 -4.70 6.85 -13.67
N ALA A 89 -5.65 6.50 -14.52
CA ALA A 89 -5.94 7.22 -15.77
C ALA A 89 -6.41 8.65 -15.48
N SER A 90 -7.24 8.86 -14.46
CA SER A 90 -7.69 10.19 -14.05
C SER A 90 -6.52 11.04 -13.52
N ASN A 91 -5.67 10.48 -12.66
CA ASN A 91 -4.47 11.17 -12.18
C ASN A 91 -3.51 11.54 -13.34
N ALA A 92 -3.43 10.71 -14.36
CA ALA A 92 -2.66 10.98 -15.57
C ALA A 92 -3.26 12.09 -16.46
N GLY A 93 -4.50 12.53 -16.18
CA GLY A 93 -5.23 13.48 -17.00
C GLY A 93 -5.79 12.88 -18.30
N LEU A 94 -5.85 11.54 -18.42
CA LEU A 94 -6.33 10.85 -19.62
C LEU A 94 -7.85 10.81 -19.72
N THR A 95 -8.56 11.09 -18.64
CA THR A 95 -10.03 11.12 -18.57
C THR A 95 -10.60 12.55 -18.66
N ALA A 96 -9.73 13.56 -18.83
CA ALA A 96 -10.15 14.95 -18.96
C ALA A 96 -10.83 15.19 -20.31
N SER A 97 -11.74 16.18 -20.35
CA SER A 97 -12.46 16.58 -21.59
C SER A 97 -11.51 17.07 -22.68
N SER A 98 -10.35 17.65 -22.32
CA SER A 98 -9.24 17.96 -23.21
C SER A 98 -7.97 17.38 -22.63
N ILE A 99 -7.34 16.47 -23.36
CA ILE A 99 -6.10 15.82 -22.94
C ILE A 99 -4.93 16.73 -23.26
N ASP A 100 -4.16 17.12 -22.23
CA ASP A 100 -2.92 17.88 -22.43
C ASP A 100 -1.79 16.95 -22.88
N PRO A 101 -1.17 17.16 -24.06
CA PRO A 101 -0.05 16.35 -24.52
C PRO A 101 1.12 16.27 -23.53
N LYS A 102 1.36 17.31 -22.75
CA LYS A 102 2.42 17.34 -21.72
C LYS A 102 2.17 16.28 -20.63
N ASN A 103 0.92 16.16 -20.18
CA ASN A 103 0.54 15.15 -19.20
C ASN A 103 0.73 13.73 -19.75
N VAL A 104 0.37 13.51 -21.02
CA VAL A 104 0.55 12.21 -21.69
C VAL A 104 2.03 11.85 -21.79
N ILE A 105 2.90 12.80 -22.17
CA ILE A 105 4.34 12.57 -22.26
C ILE A 105 4.90 12.17 -20.89
N VAL A 106 4.57 12.92 -19.83
CA VAL A 106 5.05 12.65 -18.49
C VAL A 106 4.54 11.30 -17.97
N PHE A 107 3.27 10.99 -18.19
CA PHE A 107 2.67 9.70 -17.86
C PHE A 107 3.40 8.55 -18.58
N LEU A 108 3.60 8.65 -19.91
CA LEU A 108 4.26 7.60 -20.67
C LEU A 108 5.73 7.42 -20.29
N VAL A 109 6.48 8.49 -20.06
CA VAL A 109 7.87 8.40 -19.59
C VAL A 109 7.91 7.68 -18.24
N THR A 110 7.03 8.03 -17.32
CA THR A 110 6.97 7.41 -16.00
C THR A 110 6.60 5.93 -16.10
N LEU A 111 5.51 5.61 -16.82
CA LEU A 111 5.02 4.25 -16.97
C LEU A 111 6.04 3.36 -17.67
N LEU A 112 6.59 3.81 -18.80
CA LEU A 112 7.58 3.03 -19.54
C LEU A 112 8.85 2.80 -18.72
N THR A 113 9.32 3.81 -17.99
CA THR A 113 10.48 3.66 -17.11
C THR A 113 10.18 2.66 -15.98
N ALA A 114 8.97 2.69 -15.40
CA ALA A 114 8.56 1.75 -14.37
C ALA A 114 8.48 0.31 -14.90
N VAL A 115 7.82 0.10 -16.04
CA VAL A 115 7.64 -1.23 -16.66
C VAL A 115 8.97 -1.78 -17.14
N LEU A 116 9.71 -1.01 -17.93
CA LEU A 116 11.01 -1.45 -18.44
C LEU A 116 12.03 -1.64 -17.32
N GLY A 117 12.00 -0.76 -16.31
CA GLY A 117 12.84 -0.88 -15.13
C GLY A 117 12.58 -2.15 -14.33
N SER A 118 11.31 -2.52 -14.17
CA SER A 118 10.93 -3.76 -13.46
C SER A 118 11.40 -5.04 -14.18
N VAL A 119 11.61 -4.98 -15.50
CA VAL A 119 12.02 -6.13 -16.32
C VAL A 119 13.52 -6.12 -16.63
N LEU A 120 14.09 -4.96 -16.96
CA LEU A 120 15.44 -4.83 -17.52
C LEU A 120 16.49 -4.50 -16.47
N PHE A 121 16.12 -3.86 -15.36
CA PHE A 121 17.10 -3.45 -14.36
C PHE A 121 17.67 -4.66 -13.63
N ARG A 122 18.95 -4.58 -13.29
CA ARG A 122 19.69 -5.66 -12.62
C ARG A 122 20.42 -5.13 -11.40
N LYS A 123 20.77 -6.03 -10.47
CA LYS A 123 21.51 -5.72 -9.25
C LYS A 123 20.77 -4.65 -8.42
N PHE A 124 21.47 -3.61 -8.01
CA PHE A 124 20.93 -2.52 -7.17
C PHE A 124 19.72 -1.82 -7.82
N PHE A 125 19.77 -1.54 -9.13
CA PHE A 125 18.66 -0.84 -9.80
C PHE A 125 17.38 -1.68 -9.89
N ALA A 126 17.48 -3.01 -9.86
CA ALA A 126 16.31 -3.88 -9.81
C ALA A 126 15.54 -3.78 -8.47
N VAL A 127 16.17 -3.20 -7.43
CA VAL A 127 15.53 -3.01 -6.11
C VAL A 127 14.66 -1.76 -6.07
N ILE A 128 14.95 -0.76 -6.92
CA ILE A 128 14.33 0.58 -6.86
C ILE A 128 13.74 1.06 -8.20
N PRO A 129 13.10 0.20 -9.02
CA PRO A 129 12.61 0.60 -10.34
C PRO A 129 11.55 1.69 -10.26
N ILE A 130 10.67 1.64 -9.27
CA ILE A 130 9.61 2.62 -9.05
C ILE A 130 10.20 3.98 -8.69
N LEU A 131 11.23 4.03 -7.83
CA LEU A 131 11.89 5.28 -7.48
C LEU A 131 12.56 5.93 -8.71
N ILE A 132 13.20 5.12 -9.56
CA ILE A 132 13.81 5.60 -10.80
C ILE A 132 12.74 6.15 -11.75
N ALA A 133 11.60 5.47 -11.84
CA ALA A 133 10.47 5.93 -12.64
C ALA A 133 9.88 7.26 -12.14
N ILE A 134 9.77 7.44 -10.81
CA ILE A 134 9.37 8.71 -10.20
C ILE A 134 10.34 9.82 -10.61
N ILE A 135 11.64 9.59 -10.47
CA ILE A 135 12.66 10.57 -10.82
C ILE A 135 12.61 10.91 -12.31
N ALA A 136 12.54 9.91 -13.18
CA ALA A 136 12.45 10.12 -14.63
C ALA A 136 11.18 10.90 -15.02
N GLY A 137 10.04 10.52 -14.48
CA GLY A 137 8.77 11.22 -14.68
C GLY A 137 8.78 12.64 -14.15
N TYR A 138 9.39 12.86 -12.99
CA TYR A 138 9.53 14.19 -12.42
C TYR A 138 10.45 15.08 -13.27
N ILE A 139 11.55 14.55 -13.79
CA ILE A 139 12.42 15.27 -14.73
C ILE A 139 11.65 15.62 -16.01
N ALA A 140 10.89 14.67 -16.56
CA ALA A 140 10.03 14.96 -17.73
C ALA A 140 9.00 16.05 -17.41
N ALA A 141 8.40 16.03 -16.22
CA ALA A 141 7.45 17.06 -15.77
C ALA A 141 8.10 18.44 -15.64
N LEU A 142 9.35 18.50 -15.16
CA LEU A 142 10.16 19.74 -15.12
C LEU A 142 10.41 20.29 -16.53
N LEU A 143 10.82 19.43 -17.45
CA LEU A 143 11.07 19.82 -18.86
C LEU A 143 9.78 20.29 -19.56
N CYS A 144 8.64 19.71 -19.23
CA CYS A 144 7.32 20.13 -19.73
C CYS A 144 6.79 21.41 -19.05
N GLY A 145 7.43 21.88 -17.96
CA GLY A 145 7.03 23.09 -17.24
C GLY A 145 5.72 22.95 -16.46
N ILE A 146 5.38 21.74 -15.99
CA ILE A 146 4.15 21.47 -15.22
C ILE A 146 4.37 21.39 -13.71
N VAL A 147 5.61 21.57 -13.24
CA VAL A 147 5.95 21.52 -11.81
C VAL A 147 5.98 22.94 -11.24
N ASP A 148 5.28 23.16 -10.13
CA ASP A 148 5.26 24.41 -9.40
C ASP A 148 6.07 24.30 -8.08
N PHE A 149 7.14 25.07 -7.99
CA PHE A 149 8.01 25.14 -6.82
C PHE A 149 7.66 26.27 -5.83
N SER A 150 6.65 27.08 -6.11
CA SER A 150 6.32 28.25 -5.28
C SER A 150 6.10 27.86 -3.80
N LYS A 151 5.43 26.73 -3.58
CA LYS A 151 5.18 26.20 -2.23
C LYS A 151 6.44 25.68 -1.54
N VAL A 152 7.42 25.15 -2.29
CA VAL A 152 8.68 24.65 -1.71
C VAL A 152 9.56 25.79 -1.22
N ALA A 153 9.58 26.90 -1.96
CA ALA A 153 10.34 28.07 -1.56
C ALA A 153 9.86 28.64 -0.22
N SER A 154 8.54 28.70 -0.02
CA SER A 154 7.90 29.21 1.20
C SER A 154 7.82 28.20 2.35
N ALA A 155 8.09 26.90 2.10
CA ALA A 155 7.98 25.87 3.11
C ALA A 155 9.04 26.01 4.22
N SER A 156 8.62 25.81 5.47
CA SER A 156 9.53 25.73 6.60
C SER A 156 10.41 24.49 6.52
N PHE A 157 11.64 24.57 7.03
CA PHE A 157 12.51 23.38 7.07
C PHE A 157 11.91 22.29 7.97
N PHE A 158 11.40 22.68 9.15
CA PHE A 158 10.66 21.80 10.03
C PHE A 158 9.17 22.12 9.97
N ALA A 159 8.35 21.08 9.82
CA ALA A 159 6.89 21.19 9.87
C ALA A 159 6.30 20.01 10.66
N LEU A 160 5.29 20.30 11.45
CA LEU A 160 4.50 19.23 12.10
C LEU A 160 3.51 18.66 11.09
N PRO A 161 3.29 17.33 11.08
CA PRO A 161 2.22 16.73 10.30
C PRO A 161 0.84 17.27 10.71
N ASN A 162 -0.06 17.37 9.74
CA ASN A 162 -1.43 17.73 10.02
C ASN A 162 -2.17 16.54 10.64
N PHE A 163 -2.54 16.67 11.91
CA PHE A 163 -3.34 15.69 12.61
C PHE A 163 -4.83 15.94 12.36
N SER A 164 -5.56 14.87 12.06
CA SER A 164 -7.02 14.91 11.89
C SER A 164 -7.66 13.86 12.78
N THR A 165 -8.78 14.22 13.42
CA THR A 165 -9.50 13.30 14.30
C THR A 165 -10.54 12.50 13.52
N PRO A 166 -10.71 11.20 13.80
CA PRO A 166 -11.73 10.39 13.17
C PRO A 166 -13.14 10.80 13.61
N LYS A 167 -14.08 10.77 12.66
CA LYS A 167 -15.52 10.87 12.91
C LYS A 167 -16.16 9.55 12.53
N PHE A 168 -17.05 9.05 13.36
CA PHE A 168 -17.71 7.77 13.14
C PHE A 168 -19.09 7.99 12.54
N LYS A 169 -19.35 7.30 11.41
CA LYS A 169 -20.62 7.24 10.73
C LYS A 169 -20.84 5.82 10.20
N TRP A 170 -21.98 5.25 10.52
CA TRP A 170 -22.24 3.85 10.21
C TRP A 170 -22.14 3.54 8.72
N GLU A 171 -22.72 4.38 7.87
CA GLU A 171 -22.72 4.21 6.42
C GLU A 171 -21.29 4.27 5.85
N ALA A 172 -20.43 5.15 6.37
CA ALA A 172 -19.03 5.23 5.98
C ALA A 172 -18.25 3.98 6.40
N ILE A 173 -18.51 3.47 7.62
CA ILE A 173 -17.89 2.24 8.12
C ILE A 173 -18.28 1.05 7.24
N VAL A 174 -19.58 0.88 6.92
CA VAL A 174 -20.07 -0.25 6.11
C VAL A 174 -19.45 -0.26 4.72
N ILE A 175 -19.22 0.90 4.10
CA ILE A 175 -18.56 0.99 2.79
C ILE A 175 -17.10 0.49 2.85
N ILE A 176 -16.37 0.80 3.94
CA ILE A 176 -14.95 0.43 4.08
C ILE A 176 -14.77 -0.98 4.66
N LEU A 177 -15.75 -1.48 5.41
CA LEU A 177 -15.66 -2.73 6.16
C LEU A 177 -15.24 -3.96 5.34
N PRO A 178 -15.71 -4.19 4.10
CA PRO A 178 -15.31 -5.34 3.30
C PRO A 178 -13.80 -5.46 3.06
N VAL A 179 -13.06 -4.36 3.15
CA VAL A 179 -11.60 -4.33 2.98
C VAL A 179 -10.88 -5.23 3.99
N ILE A 180 -11.48 -5.51 5.15
CA ILE A 180 -10.89 -6.39 6.17
C ILE A 180 -10.54 -7.77 5.59
N LEU A 181 -11.37 -8.30 4.69
CA LEU A 181 -11.17 -9.61 4.08
C LEU A 181 -9.97 -9.59 3.12
N VAL A 182 -9.85 -8.50 2.37
CA VAL A 182 -8.73 -8.28 1.43
C VAL A 182 -7.40 -8.18 2.19
N ILE A 183 -7.36 -7.34 3.24
CA ILE A 183 -6.15 -7.17 4.06
C ILE A 183 -5.76 -8.48 4.74
N ALA A 184 -6.72 -9.23 5.27
CA ALA A 184 -6.43 -10.51 5.90
C ALA A 184 -5.77 -11.48 4.91
N SER A 185 -6.30 -11.58 3.69
CA SER A 185 -5.73 -12.44 2.63
C SER A 185 -4.37 -11.95 2.17
N GLU A 186 -4.22 -10.65 1.92
CA GLU A 186 -2.96 -10.02 1.53
C GLU A 186 -1.88 -10.28 2.58
N HIS A 187 -2.20 -10.02 3.86
CA HIS A 187 -1.28 -10.23 4.96
C HIS A 187 -0.83 -11.69 5.09
N ILE A 188 -1.78 -12.65 4.97
CA ILE A 188 -1.45 -14.08 5.00
C ILE A 188 -0.52 -14.43 3.85
N GLY A 189 -0.81 -13.98 2.64
CA GLY A 189 0.03 -14.16 1.47
C GLY A 189 1.44 -13.61 1.69
N HIS A 190 1.56 -12.39 2.19
CA HIS A 190 2.85 -11.76 2.50
C HIS A 190 3.63 -12.55 3.57
N GLN A 191 2.98 -13.04 4.62
CA GLN A 191 3.64 -13.84 5.64
C GLN A 191 4.14 -15.19 5.11
N ILE A 192 3.38 -15.84 4.22
CA ILE A 192 3.80 -17.09 3.55
C ILE A 192 5.04 -16.85 2.69
N VAL A 193 5.03 -15.81 1.85
CA VAL A 193 6.16 -15.48 0.98
C VAL A 193 7.38 -15.09 1.80
N THR A 194 7.19 -14.24 2.82
CA THR A 194 8.28 -13.85 3.73
C THR A 194 8.87 -15.06 4.45
N SER A 195 8.03 -15.99 4.91
CA SER A 195 8.49 -17.24 5.55
C SER A 195 9.41 -18.04 4.64
N LYS A 196 9.06 -18.17 3.34
CA LYS A 196 9.88 -18.85 2.35
C LYS A 196 11.22 -18.16 2.12
N ILE A 197 11.23 -16.83 2.06
CA ILE A 197 12.43 -16.02 1.82
C ILE A 197 13.39 -16.08 3.01
N VAL A 198 12.87 -15.94 4.23
CA VAL A 198 13.70 -15.94 5.45
C VAL A 198 14.04 -17.35 5.96
N GLY A 199 13.46 -18.39 5.38
CA GLY A 199 13.69 -19.78 5.75
C GLY A 199 13.14 -20.15 7.13
N ARG A 200 12.09 -19.46 7.62
CA ARG A 200 11.44 -19.71 8.91
C ARG A 200 9.94 -19.65 8.77
N ASP A 201 9.21 -20.50 9.47
CA ASP A 201 7.75 -20.48 9.50
C ASP A 201 7.21 -19.35 10.42
N LEU A 202 6.96 -18.19 9.80
CA LEU A 202 6.43 -17.02 10.51
C LEU A 202 4.95 -17.16 10.88
N LEU A 203 4.23 -18.08 10.23
CA LEU A 203 2.83 -18.39 10.58
C LEU A 203 2.75 -19.11 11.91
N LYS A 204 3.79 -19.88 12.26
CA LYS A 204 3.92 -20.59 13.52
C LYS A 204 4.59 -19.73 14.60
N ASP A 205 5.71 -19.10 14.29
CA ASP A 205 6.50 -18.26 15.22
C ASP A 205 6.99 -16.98 14.50
N PRO A 206 6.50 -15.80 14.84
CA PRO A 206 5.75 -15.37 16.03
C PRO A 206 4.26 -15.76 16.03
N GLY A 207 3.76 -16.31 14.94
CA GLY A 207 2.38 -16.71 14.75
C GLY A 207 1.56 -15.70 13.96
N LEU A 208 0.75 -16.22 13.02
CA LEU A 208 -0.10 -15.40 12.15
C LEU A 208 -0.98 -14.43 12.95
N HIS A 209 -1.53 -14.87 14.09
CA HIS A 209 -2.36 -14.03 14.94
C HIS A 209 -1.66 -12.77 15.44
N ARG A 210 -0.34 -12.84 15.69
CA ARG A 210 0.44 -11.67 16.17
C ARG A 210 0.75 -10.72 15.03
N SER A 211 1.17 -11.23 13.88
CA SER A 211 1.48 -10.39 12.72
C SER A 211 0.23 -9.71 12.18
N LEU A 212 -0.90 -10.43 12.07
CA LEU A 212 -2.18 -9.86 11.64
C LEU A 212 -2.72 -8.84 12.67
N PHE A 213 -2.60 -9.14 13.97
CA PHE A 213 -2.96 -8.17 15.01
C PHE A 213 -2.13 -6.90 14.90
N ALA A 214 -0.82 -7.01 14.72
CA ALA A 214 0.08 -5.87 14.62
C ALA A 214 -0.22 -4.99 13.39
N ASP A 215 -0.54 -5.60 12.26
CA ASP A 215 -0.90 -4.92 11.03
C ASP A 215 -2.19 -4.11 11.20
N ASN A 216 -3.25 -4.76 11.68
CA ASN A 216 -4.54 -4.12 11.91
C ASN A 216 -4.51 -3.08 13.05
N PHE A 217 -3.73 -3.34 14.11
CA PHE A 217 -3.52 -2.38 15.19
C PHE A 217 -2.80 -1.13 14.67
N SER A 218 -1.83 -1.29 13.78
CA SER A 218 -1.17 -0.15 13.13
C SER A 218 -2.15 0.67 12.29
N THR A 219 -3.05 0.02 11.55
CA THR A 219 -4.14 0.69 10.80
C THR A 219 -5.08 1.44 11.73
N MET A 220 -5.48 0.84 12.85
CA MET A 220 -6.33 1.49 13.85
C MET A 220 -5.68 2.75 14.42
N ILE A 221 -4.41 2.67 14.84
CA ILE A 221 -3.66 3.82 15.35
C ILE A 221 -3.51 4.91 14.27
N SER A 222 -3.19 4.51 13.02
CA SER A 222 -3.12 5.44 11.89
C SER A 222 -4.41 6.24 11.72
N GLY A 223 -5.56 5.59 11.80
CA GLY A 223 -6.87 6.27 11.74
C GLY A 223 -7.09 7.25 12.88
N PHE A 224 -6.62 6.95 14.11
CA PHE A 224 -6.75 7.87 15.25
C PHE A 224 -5.87 9.11 15.13
N ILE A 225 -4.68 9.00 14.55
CA ILE A 225 -3.76 10.13 14.38
C ILE A 225 -3.98 10.92 13.08
N GLY A 226 -4.95 10.52 12.26
CA GLY A 226 -5.27 11.21 11.01
C GLY A 226 -4.44 10.74 9.81
N SER A 227 -3.83 9.57 9.89
CA SER A 227 -3.03 8.98 8.82
C SER A 227 -3.80 7.93 8.02
N VAL A 228 -3.23 7.51 6.90
CA VAL A 228 -3.78 6.47 6.03
C VAL A 228 -3.65 5.08 6.66
N PRO A 229 -4.52 4.12 6.30
CA PRO A 229 -4.44 2.74 6.77
C PRO A 229 -3.16 2.07 6.25
N THR A 230 -2.63 1.14 7.03
CA THR A 230 -1.36 0.47 6.74
C THR A 230 -1.55 -0.99 6.40
N THR A 231 -0.60 -1.54 5.64
CA THR A 231 -0.44 -2.97 5.36
C THR A 231 1.03 -3.33 5.18
N THR A 232 1.36 -4.61 5.24
CA THR A 232 2.71 -5.09 4.91
C THR A 232 2.98 -4.96 3.41
N TYR A 233 4.15 -4.42 3.02
CA TYR A 233 4.51 -4.18 1.63
C TYR A 233 5.13 -5.39 0.95
N GLY A 234 4.50 -5.85 -0.13
CA GLY A 234 5.02 -6.88 -1.02
C GLY A 234 6.31 -6.45 -1.73
N GLU A 235 6.43 -5.17 -2.08
CA GLU A 235 7.63 -4.59 -2.68
C GLU A 235 8.85 -4.75 -1.76
N ASN A 236 8.70 -4.51 -0.47
CA ASN A 236 9.77 -4.70 0.50
C ASN A 236 10.14 -6.18 0.69
N ILE A 237 9.19 -7.09 0.53
CA ILE A 237 9.46 -8.52 0.49
C ILE A 237 10.36 -8.85 -0.70
N GLY A 238 10.08 -8.27 -1.87
CA GLY A 238 10.93 -8.36 -3.06
C GLY A 238 12.34 -7.82 -2.83
N VAL A 239 12.46 -6.65 -2.17
CA VAL A 239 13.75 -6.07 -1.79
C VAL A 239 14.53 -7.01 -0.87
N MET A 240 13.89 -7.56 0.17
CA MET A 240 14.53 -8.54 1.06
C MET A 240 15.01 -9.78 0.32
N ALA A 241 14.21 -10.28 -0.61
CA ALA A 241 14.58 -11.45 -1.42
C ALA A 241 15.83 -11.20 -2.26
N MET A 242 15.96 -10.02 -2.87
CA MET A 242 17.09 -9.65 -3.71
C MET A 242 18.34 -9.31 -2.92
N THR A 243 18.18 -8.55 -1.83
CA THR A 243 19.32 -8.09 -1.01
C THR A 243 19.80 -9.14 -0.01
N LYS A 244 18.96 -10.14 0.29
CA LYS A 244 19.14 -11.12 1.35
C LYS A 244 19.34 -10.50 2.75
N VAL A 245 18.86 -9.27 2.94
CA VAL A 245 18.87 -8.57 4.23
C VAL A 245 17.52 -8.73 4.91
N TYR A 246 17.48 -9.57 5.93
CA TYR A 246 16.25 -9.90 6.69
C TYR A 246 16.23 -9.32 8.09
N SER A 247 17.15 -8.42 8.40
CA SER A 247 17.29 -7.85 9.73
C SER A 247 16.14 -6.90 10.06
N VAL A 248 15.40 -7.20 11.13
CA VAL A 248 14.38 -6.30 11.67
C VAL A 248 14.94 -4.96 12.13
N TYR A 249 16.21 -4.90 12.50
CA TYR A 249 16.88 -3.65 12.87
C TYR A 249 17.07 -2.71 11.68
N VAL A 250 17.37 -3.26 10.50
CA VAL A 250 17.43 -2.47 9.25
C VAL A 250 16.05 -1.90 8.92
N ILE A 251 15.01 -2.71 9.05
CA ILE A 251 13.62 -2.30 8.81
C ILE A 251 13.19 -1.25 9.85
N ALA A 252 13.55 -1.43 11.12
CA ALA A 252 13.29 -0.45 12.17
C ALA A 252 14.02 0.86 11.90
N GLY A 253 15.29 0.81 11.48
CA GLY A 253 16.07 1.99 11.08
C GLY A 253 15.43 2.75 9.92
N ALA A 254 14.94 2.03 8.89
CA ALA A 254 14.21 2.64 7.78
C ALA A 254 12.91 3.32 8.25
N ALA A 255 12.18 2.70 9.18
CA ALA A 255 10.97 3.30 9.75
C ALA A 255 11.27 4.56 10.57
N VAL A 256 12.34 4.55 11.37
CA VAL A 256 12.79 5.73 12.14
C VAL A 256 13.21 6.87 11.17
N LEU A 257 13.98 6.55 10.13
CA LEU A 257 14.36 7.53 9.11
C LEU A 257 13.12 8.12 8.41
N SER A 258 12.12 7.30 8.09
CA SER A 258 10.86 7.78 7.49
C SER A 258 10.13 8.75 8.43
N ILE A 259 10.11 8.46 9.73
CA ILE A 259 9.53 9.37 10.74
C ILE A 259 10.32 10.69 10.77
N ILE A 260 11.64 10.65 10.81
CA ILE A 260 12.47 11.85 10.80
C ILE A 260 12.22 12.67 9.52
N CYS A 261 12.18 12.01 8.35
CA CYS A 261 11.91 12.65 7.08
C CYS A 261 10.52 13.32 7.03
N SER A 262 9.52 12.78 7.73
CA SER A 262 8.17 13.36 7.77
C SER A 262 8.12 14.75 8.44
N PHE A 263 9.08 15.07 9.29
CA PHE A 263 9.19 16.40 9.94
C PHE A 263 10.00 17.40 9.11
N ILE A 264 10.62 16.99 8.01
CA ILE A 264 11.33 17.90 7.10
C ILE A 264 10.30 18.51 6.14
N GLY A 265 9.79 19.70 6.49
CA GLY A 265 8.70 20.35 5.74
C GLY A 265 9.07 20.65 4.28
N LYS A 266 10.31 21.04 3.98
CA LYS A 266 10.77 21.20 2.59
C LYS A 266 10.71 19.89 1.80
N MET A 267 11.09 18.78 2.42
CA MET A 267 11.05 17.47 1.77
C MET A 267 9.61 17.00 1.51
N THR A 268 8.74 17.14 2.49
CA THR A 268 7.32 16.76 2.33
C THR A 268 6.63 17.64 1.29
N THR A 269 6.93 18.95 1.27
CA THR A 269 6.42 19.86 0.26
C THR A 269 6.98 19.54 -1.12
N LEU A 270 8.26 19.18 -1.25
CA LEU A 270 8.86 18.76 -2.53
C LEU A 270 8.15 17.51 -3.08
N ILE A 271 7.90 16.51 -2.22
CA ILE A 271 7.15 15.32 -2.62
C ILE A 271 5.74 15.69 -3.08
N SER A 272 5.09 16.66 -2.45
CA SER A 272 3.76 17.12 -2.85
C SER A 272 3.72 17.88 -4.19
N THR A 273 4.88 18.28 -4.75
CA THR A 273 4.96 18.86 -6.09
C THR A 273 4.98 17.83 -7.21
N ILE A 274 5.03 16.53 -6.88
CA ILE A 274 5.00 15.47 -7.89
C ILE A 274 3.64 15.54 -8.61
N PRO A 275 3.64 15.79 -9.94
CA PRO A 275 2.40 16.00 -10.67
C PRO A 275 1.59 14.72 -10.83
N GLY A 276 0.26 14.89 -10.98
CA GLY A 276 -0.67 13.80 -11.21
C GLY A 276 -0.23 12.78 -12.27
N PRO A 277 0.26 13.20 -13.47
CA PRO A 277 0.74 12.27 -14.50
C PRO A 277 1.87 11.34 -14.05
N VAL A 278 2.78 11.79 -13.18
CA VAL A 278 3.83 10.92 -12.60
C VAL A 278 3.20 9.88 -11.67
N ILE A 279 2.31 10.34 -10.78
CA ILE A 279 1.57 9.45 -9.86
C ILE A 279 0.74 8.45 -10.65
N GLY A 280 0.01 8.91 -11.68
CA GLY A 280 -0.78 8.06 -12.56
C GLY A 280 0.04 6.97 -13.25
N GLY A 281 1.22 7.32 -13.77
CA GLY A 281 2.12 6.37 -14.44
C GLY A 281 2.58 5.23 -13.53
N ILE A 282 2.97 5.56 -12.29
CA ILE A 282 3.39 4.55 -11.30
C ILE A 282 2.19 3.73 -10.85
N SER A 283 1.09 4.41 -10.51
CA SER A 283 -0.12 3.75 -10.03
C SER A 283 -0.69 2.77 -11.04
N PHE A 284 -0.60 3.08 -12.34
CA PHE A 284 -1.05 2.18 -13.39
C PHE A 284 -0.30 0.84 -13.36
N LEU A 285 1.03 0.86 -13.17
CA LEU A 285 1.81 -0.35 -13.00
C LEU A 285 1.43 -1.09 -11.70
N LEU A 286 1.36 -0.37 -10.57
CA LEU A 286 1.09 -0.97 -9.26
C LEU A 286 -0.31 -1.61 -9.22
N TYR A 287 -1.32 -0.97 -9.78
CA TYR A 287 -2.67 -1.51 -9.84
C TYR A 287 -2.78 -2.71 -10.78
N GLY A 288 -2.03 -2.68 -11.90
CA GLY A 288 -1.85 -3.86 -12.75
C GLY A 288 -1.22 -5.05 -12.00
N MET A 289 -0.24 -4.79 -11.16
CA MET A 289 0.38 -5.83 -10.31
C MET A 289 -0.60 -6.37 -9.27
N ILE A 290 -1.45 -5.53 -8.67
CA ILE A 290 -2.52 -5.97 -7.75
C ILE A 290 -3.50 -6.87 -8.51
N GLY A 291 -3.98 -6.45 -9.69
CA GLY A 291 -4.87 -7.26 -10.53
C GLY A 291 -4.26 -8.61 -10.87
N THR A 292 -3.00 -8.63 -11.28
CA THR A 292 -2.26 -9.86 -11.60
C THR A 292 -2.09 -10.76 -10.37
N SER A 293 -1.89 -10.19 -9.19
CA SER A 293 -1.79 -10.96 -7.93
C SER A 293 -3.10 -11.69 -7.62
N GLY A 294 -4.25 -11.07 -7.89
CA GLY A 294 -5.56 -11.71 -7.79
C GLY A 294 -5.69 -12.92 -8.73
N ILE A 295 -5.28 -12.77 -10.00
CA ILE A 295 -5.25 -13.87 -10.97
C ILE A 295 -4.30 -14.97 -10.49
N ARG A 296 -3.14 -14.62 -9.96
CA ARG A 296 -2.17 -15.58 -9.45
C ARG A 296 -2.73 -16.42 -8.30
N ILE A 297 -3.53 -15.84 -7.40
CA ILE A 297 -4.21 -16.58 -6.32
C ILE A 297 -5.06 -17.72 -6.93
N LEU A 298 -5.80 -17.45 -8.00
CA LEU A 298 -6.64 -18.44 -8.68
C LEU A 298 -5.81 -19.55 -9.33
N VAL A 299 -4.74 -19.19 -10.01
CA VAL A 299 -3.84 -20.11 -10.71
C VAL A 299 -3.08 -21.00 -9.72
N ASP A 300 -2.46 -20.39 -8.69
CA ASP A 300 -1.66 -21.13 -7.70
C ASP A 300 -2.52 -22.10 -6.87
N SER A 301 -3.80 -21.75 -6.67
CA SER A 301 -4.78 -22.58 -5.94
C SER A 301 -5.49 -23.60 -6.86
N GLN A 302 -5.18 -23.63 -8.14
CA GLN A 302 -5.79 -24.54 -9.15
C GLN A 302 -7.32 -24.53 -9.09
N VAL A 303 -7.90 -23.34 -9.04
CA VAL A 303 -9.37 -23.17 -8.95
C VAL A 303 -10.04 -23.78 -10.20
N ASP A 304 -10.93 -24.74 -9.99
CA ASP A 304 -11.73 -25.36 -11.04
C ASP A 304 -12.99 -24.52 -11.31
N TYR A 305 -13.04 -23.89 -12.47
CA TYR A 305 -14.21 -23.09 -12.90
C TYR A 305 -15.37 -23.92 -13.48
N ALA A 306 -15.21 -25.23 -13.60
CA ALA A 306 -16.24 -26.12 -14.11
C ALA A 306 -17.21 -26.63 -13.03
N ARG A 307 -17.01 -26.25 -11.77
CA ARG A 307 -17.80 -26.66 -10.61
C ARG A 307 -18.53 -25.51 -9.97
#